data_91afc8db66eaf94221d92afa52a892e4
#
_entry.id   91afc8db66eaf94221d92afa52a892e4
#
_cell.length_a   1.000
_cell.length_b   1.000
_cell.length_c   1.000
_cell.angle_alpha   90.00
_cell.angle_beta   90.00
_cell.angle_gamma   90.00
#
_symmetry.space_group_name_H-M   'P 1'
#
loop_
_entity.id
_entity.type
_entity.pdbx_description
1 polymer ?
#
loop_
_entity_poly.entity_id
_entity_poly.type
_entity_poly.pdbx_seq_one_letter_code
_entity_poly.pdbx_strand_id
1 'polypeptide(L)'
;ALLVLNCPTAVASSTEAARAVVDTLKEAGPKVSGRGIFTSWLGIESAREARALFAEHKIPSYDTPTDAVRGFMQMVRYRRSQQTLMETPPNIPEAFAPKTDQARSLLEKALSAGRSWLSEAEAKAVLAAYGIPVVPTREAVSPDAAADIAAGMAAPVALKILSADIVHKSDAGGVALNLTSPEAVRAAAEAMRKRIAEKLPQAKISGFTVQPMVHRPDAVELIVGMVDDAQFGPVMLFGHGGTAVEVIGDKAIGLPPLNLRLAHEMMRRTRVRRLLEAYRGKPAADVDAIALTLVKVSQMICDLDQIAELDINPLLADAQGVVALDARIKVAPSAMPAAQRLAIRPYPKALEETLVLPDGQELFLRPIRPEDEPALQGLFARLSKDEIRLRFLHAMKILSHDMAARLTQIDYDREMALVLTDPGVQAEPMLYGVVRLAADPDNQRAEFAILIRRDFTGMGLGPMLMRRIIDYARKRGIAELFGDVLVDNRPMLKLCQAFGFKKKYDPREPDVAIVTLPL
;
A
#
# COMPACT_ATOMS: atom_id res chain seq x y z
N ALA A 1 -8.73 7.34 -26.76
CA ALA A 1 -10.05 6.89 -27.23
C ALA A 1 -10.68 7.93 -28.15
N LEU A 2 -11.56 7.48 -29.03
CA LEU A 2 -12.36 8.30 -29.91
C LEU A 2 -13.83 7.99 -29.65
N LEU A 3 -14.65 9.02 -29.45
CA LEU A 3 -16.11 8.90 -29.37
C LEU A 3 -16.72 9.54 -30.62
N VAL A 4 -17.46 8.75 -31.38
CA VAL A 4 -18.16 9.19 -32.59
C VAL A 4 -19.67 9.23 -32.30
N LEU A 5 -20.29 10.39 -32.51
CA LEU A 5 -21.70 10.61 -32.22
C LEU A 5 -22.45 10.86 -33.53
N ASN A 6 -23.59 10.22 -33.68
CA ASN A 6 -24.52 10.50 -34.79
C ASN A 6 -25.93 10.78 -34.25
N CYS A 7 -26.49 11.87 -34.70
CA CYS A 7 -27.91 12.20 -34.53
C CYS A 7 -28.56 12.11 -35.91
N PRO A 8 -29.59 11.28 -36.11
CA PRO A 8 -30.25 11.16 -37.42
C PRO A 8 -30.88 12.49 -37.83
N THR A 9 -30.58 12.88 -39.06
CA THR A 9 -31.12 14.08 -39.68
C THR A 9 -31.80 13.68 -41.01
N ALA A 10 -32.66 14.51 -41.51
CA ALA A 10 -33.31 14.28 -42.81
C ALA A 10 -32.33 14.39 -44.01
N VAL A 11 -31.09 14.84 -43.77
CA VAL A 11 -30.12 15.17 -44.83
C VAL A 11 -29.17 14.02 -45.16
N ALA A 12 -28.86 13.14 -44.16
CA ALA A 12 -27.92 12.05 -44.37
C ALA A 12 -28.41 10.76 -43.68
N SER A 13 -28.14 9.63 -44.32
CA SER A 13 -28.47 8.30 -43.78
C SER A 13 -27.55 7.94 -42.60
N SER A 14 -28.14 7.54 -41.48
CA SER A 14 -27.38 7.01 -40.34
C SER A 14 -26.52 5.81 -40.72
N THR A 15 -26.97 4.96 -41.62
CA THR A 15 -26.28 3.79 -42.12
C THR A 15 -25.07 4.16 -42.99
N GLU A 16 -25.21 5.16 -43.86
CA GLU A 16 -24.09 5.68 -44.68
C GLU A 16 -23.00 6.31 -43.80
N ALA A 17 -23.40 7.09 -42.79
CA ALA A 17 -22.47 7.66 -41.84
C ALA A 17 -21.71 6.56 -41.04
N ALA A 18 -22.40 5.48 -40.64
CA ALA A 18 -21.77 4.34 -39.98
C ALA A 18 -20.79 3.60 -40.91
N ARG A 19 -21.16 3.43 -42.19
CA ARG A 19 -20.27 2.82 -43.18
C ARG A 19 -19.00 3.64 -43.38
N ALA A 20 -19.10 4.95 -43.48
CA ALA A 20 -17.96 5.84 -43.58
C ALA A 20 -17.01 5.73 -42.39
N VAL A 21 -17.54 5.57 -41.17
CA VAL A 21 -16.73 5.31 -39.94
C VAL A 21 -16.00 3.97 -40.07
N VAL A 22 -16.70 2.89 -40.44
CA VAL A 22 -16.12 1.55 -40.59
C VAL A 22 -15.01 1.56 -41.65
N ASP A 23 -15.24 2.18 -42.79
CA ASP A 23 -14.29 2.22 -43.90
C ASP A 23 -13.05 3.04 -43.51
N THR A 24 -13.23 4.20 -42.89
CA THR A 24 -12.13 5.01 -42.37
C THR A 24 -11.27 4.21 -41.35
N LEU A 25 -11.90 3.41 -40.49
CA LEU A 25 -11.18 2.60 -39.52
C LEU A 25 -10.40 1.43 -40.17
N LYS A 26 -10.95 0.85 -41.25
CA LYS A 26 -10.24 -0.16 -42.03
C LYS A 26 -9.02 0.44 -42.75
N GLU A 27 -9.17 1.60 -43.35
CA GLU A 27 -8.09 2.31 -44.06
C GLU A 27 -6.98 2.76 -43.10
N ALA A 28 -7.33 3.22 -41.91
CA ALA A 28 -6.38 3.66 -40.88
C ALA A 28 -5.51 2.52 -40.29
N GLY A 29 -5.94 1.27 -40.42
CA GLY A 29 -5.18 0.07 -40.09
C GLY A 29 -4.77 -0.04 -38.62
N PRO A 30 -3.68 -0.79 -38.31
CA PRO A 30 -3.26 -1.08 -36.94
C PRO A 30 -2.95 0.13 -36.06
N LYS A 31 -2.61 1.27 -36.65
CA LYS A 31 -2.31 2.52 -35.91
C LYS A 31 -3.51 3.04 -35.12
N VAL A 32 -4.72 2.70 -35.52
CA VAL A 32 -5.96 3.15 -34.87
C VAL A 32 -6.68 2.00 -34.15
N SER A 33 -6.47 0.74 -34.57
CA SER A 33 -7.09 -0.44 -33.93
C SER A 33 -6.70 -0.64 -32.45
N GLY A 34 -5.56 -0.09 -32.01
CA GLY A 34 -5.14 -0.06 -30.60
C GLY A 34 -5.80 1.03 -29.76
N ARG A 35 -6.60 1.93 -30.36
CA ARG A 35 -7.32 3.00 -29.67
C ARG A 35 -8.76 2.57 -29.43
N GLY A 36 -9.27 2.66 -28.21
CA GLY A 36 -10.68 2.42 -27.91
C GLY A 36 -11.57 3.38 -28.73
N ILE A 37 -12.40 2.83 -29.61
CA ILE A 37 -13.36 3.57 -30.41
C ILE A 37 -14.74 3.23 -29.91
N PHE A 38 -15.52 4.25 -29.61
CA PHE A 38 -16.87 4.13 -29.07
C PHE A 38 -17.80 4.93 -29.98
N THR A 39 -18.94 4.36 -30.30
CA THR A 39 -19.93 5.04 -31.12
C THR A 39 -21.24 5.21 -30.34
N SER A 40 -21.96 6.29 -30.59
CA SER A 40 -23.32 6.47 -30.13
C SER A 40 -24.17 6.94 -31.29
N TRP A 41 -25.11 6.08 -31.68
CA TRP A 41 -26.08 6.33 -32.75
C TRP A 41 -27.46 6.47 -32.15
N LEU A 42 -27.99 7.70 -32.19
CA LEU A 42 -29.29 8.02 -31.61
C LEU A 42 -30.45 7.51 -32.49
N GLY A 43 -31.56 7.18 -31.86
CA GLY A 43 -32.77 6.66 -32.51
C GLY A 43 -32.85 5.12 -32.49
N ILE A 44 -34.05 4.58 -32.21
CA ILE A 44 -34.24 3.13 -32.13
C ILE A 44 -34.26 2.51 -33.51
N GLU A 45 -35.17 2.96 -34.36
CA GLU A 45 -35.35 2.40 -35.71
C GLU A 45 -34.33 2.93 -36.70
N SER A 46 -34.07 4.26 -36.72
CA SER A 46 -33.15 4.90 -37.64
C SER A 46 -31.68 4.50 -37.46
N ALA A 47 -31.31 4.00 -36.30
CA ALA A 47 -29.95 3.54 -35.97
C ALA A 47 -29.78 2.01 -36.03
N ARG A 48 -30.86 1.23 -36.26
CA ARG A 48 -30.83 -0.24 -36.18
C ARG A 48 -29.80 -0.85 -37.13
N GLU A 49 -29.82 -0.48 -38.42
CA GLU A 49 -28.88 -1.00 -39.42
C GLU A 49 -27.45 -0.56 -39.16
N ALA A 50 -27.27 0.71 -38.77
CA ALA A 50 -25.95 1.23 -38.40
C ALA A 50 -25.33 0.50 -37.22
N ARG A 51 -26.12 0.18 -36.18
CA ARG A 51 -25.65 -0.60 -35.01
C ARG A 51 -25.33 -2.05 -35.39
N ALA A 52 -26.12 -2.68 -36.27
CA ALA A 52 -25.82 -4.01 -36.80
C ALA A 52 -24.48 -4.01 -37.55
N LEU A 53 -24.21 -2.98 -38.37
CA LEU A 53 -22.94 -2.81 -39.07
C LEU A 53 -21.76 -2.65 -38.10
N PHE A 54 -21.92 -1.86 -37.05
CA PHE A 54 -20.89 -1.73 -36.02
C PHE A 54 -20.65 -3.05 -35.27
N ALA A 55 -21.69 -3.80 -34.94
CA ALA A 55 -21.57 -5.10 -34.26
C ALA A 55 -20.81 -6.12 -35.13
N GLU A 56 -21.10 -6.18 -36.45
CA GLU A 56 -20.39 -7.01 -37.40
C GLU A 56 -18.89 -6.71 -37.41
N HIS A 57 -18.52 -5.43 -37.29
CA HIS A 57 -17.13 -4.97 -37.27
C HIS A 57 -16.53 -4.87 -35.86
N LYS A 58 -17.20 -5.41 -34.82
CA LYS A 58 -16.75 -5.41 -33.42
C LYS A 58 -16.47 -4.01 -32.85
N ILE A 59 -17.21 -3.00 -33.33
CA ILE A 59 -17.13 -1.63 -32.87
C ILE A 59 -18.25 -1.41 -31.83
N PRO A 60 -17.94 -1.05 -30.57
CA PRO A 60 -18.94 -0.79 -29.54
C PRO A 60 -19.85 0.37 -29.95
N SER A 61 -21.16 0.14 -29.90
CA SER A 61 -22.19 1.16 -30.19
C SER A 61 -23.20 1.23 -29.06
N TYR A 62 -23.57 2.43 -28.65
CA TYR A 62 -24.45 2.72 -27.52
C TYR A 62 -25.64 3.57 -27.94
N ASP A 63 -26.74 3.44 -27.21
CA ASP A 63 -27.97 4.17 -27.49
C ASP A 63 -27.86 5.66 -27.16
N THR A 64 -27.03 6.00 -26.14
CA THR A 64 -26.81 7.40 -25.75
C THR A 64 -25.31 7.72 -25.65
N PRO A 65 -24.93 9.00 -25.84
CA PRO A 65 -23.57 9.45 -25.58
C PRO A 65 -23.10 9.18 -24.16
N THR A 66 -24.01 9.30 -23.20
CA THR A 66 -23.72 9.02 -21.78
C THR A 66 -23.30 7.56 -21.55
N ASP A 67 -23.99 6.62 -22.20
CA ASP A 67 -23.66 5.21 -22.08
C ASP A 67 -22.33 4.86 -22.77
N ALA A 68 -22.03 5.50 -23.90
CA ALA A 68 -20.73 5.38 -24.57
C ALA A 68 -19.59 5.88 -23.66
N VAL A 69 -19.76 7.03 -22.99
CA VAL A 69 -18.80 7.54 -22.01
C VAL A 69 -18.67 6.62 -20.82
N ARG A 70 -19.79 6.07 -20.30
CA ARG A 70 -19.76 5.07 -19.21
C ARG A 70 -18.97 3.83 -19.60
N GLY A 71 -19.21 3.29 -20.81
CA GLY A 71 -18.46 2.15 -21.34
C GLY A 71 -16.96 2.42 -21.39
N PHE A 72 -16.56 3.56 -21.93
CA PHE A 72 -15.16 4.01 -21.93
C PHE A 72 -14.60 4.12 -20.50
N MET A 73 -15.33 4.74 -19.58
CA MET A 73 -14.89 4.90 -18.18
C MET A 73 -14.75 3.56 -17.45
N GLN A 74 -15.50 2.52 -17.81
CA GLN A 74 -15.29 1.17 -17.27
C GLN A 74 -13.91 0.61 -17.68
N MET A 75 -13.49 0.79 -18.92
CA MET A 75 -12.15 0.37 -19.36
C MET A 75 -11.05 1.15 -18.66
N VAL A 76 -11.23 2.47 -18.47
CA VAL A 76 -10.29 3.29 -17.69
C VAL A 76 -10.19 2.82 -16.25
N ARG A 77 -11.32 2.53 -15.60
CA ARG A 77 -11.37 1.99 -14.24
C ARG A 77 -10.69 0.62 -14.15
N TYR A 78 -11.00 -0.27 -15.08
CA TYR A 78 -10.37 -1.59 -15.15
C TYR A 78 -8.84 -1.48 -15.24
N ARG A 79 -8.32 -0.66 -16.16
CA ARG A 79 -6.88 -0.46 -16.29
C ARG A 79 -6.24 0.15 -15.04
N ARG A 80 -6.91 1.13 -14.41
CA ARG A 80 -6.45 1.69 -13.13
C ARG A 80 -6.44 0.65 -12.01
N SER A 81 -7.48 -0.19 -11.94
CA SER A 81 -7.53 -1.28 -10.96
C SER A 81 -6.43 -2.29 -11.17
N GLN A 82 -6.15 -2.69 -12.42
CA GLN A 82 -5.00 -3.56 -12.72
C GLN A 82 -3.67 -2.94 -12.27
N GLN A 83 -3.45 -1.65 -12.57
CA GLN A 83 -2.25 -0.95 -12.13
C GLN A 83 -2.16 -0.88 -10.59
N THR A 84 -3.28 -0.66 -9.90
CA THR A 84 -3.32 -0.63 -8.44
C THR A 84 -3.01 -2.00 -7.82
N LEU A 85 -3.50 -3.09 -8.43
CA LEU A 85 -3.20 -4.45 -8.00
C LEU A 85 -1.73 -4.85 -8.18
N MET A 86 -1.01 -4.22 -9.10
CA MET A 86 0.43 -4.43 -9.29
C MET A 86 1.28 -3.64 -8.29
N GLU A 87 0.71 -2.69 -7.56
CA GLU A 87 1.45 -1.92 -6.55
C GLU A 87 1.75 -2.77 -5.32
N THR A 88 3.03 -2.93 -5.02
CA THR A 88 3.49 -3.60 -3.81
C THR A 88 4.44 -2.66 -3.07
N PRO A 89 3.93 -1.88 -2.11
CA PRO A 89 4.76 -0.94 -1.36
C PRO A 89 5.90 -1.63 -0.62
N PRO A 90 7.09 -0.98 -0.54
CA PRO A 90 8.24 -1.55 0.15
C PRO A 90 8.03 -1.58 1.67
N ASN A 91 8.72 -2.50 2.34
CA ASN A 91 8.75 -2.59 3.81
C ASN A 91 9.59 -1.49 4.47
N ILE A 92 10.43 -0.79 3.70
CA ILE A 92 11.25 0.34 4.16
C ILE A 92 10.74 1.58 3.42
N PRO A 93 10.35 2.65 4.15
CA PRO A 93 9.86 3.87 3.52
C PRO A 93 10.97 4.59 2.74
N GLU A 94 10.60 5.19 1.61
CA GLU A 94 11.52 5.97 0.77
C GLU A 94 11.40 7.49 1.01
N ALA A 95 10.19 7.92 1.38
CA ALA A 95 9.87 9.34 1.50
C ALA A 95 10.26 9.97 2.85
N PHE A 96 10.60 9.16 3.87
CA PHE A 96 10.94 9.63 5.22
C PHE A 96 11.72 8.57 6.00
N ALA A 97 12.39 9.00 7.09
CA ALA A 97 13.09 8.11 8.03
C ALA A 97 12.41 8.18 9.41
N PRO A 98 11.66 7.14 9.83
CA PRO A 98 11.00 7.12 11.12
C PRO A 98 11.97 6.83 12.27
N LYS A 99 11.66 7.35 13.46
CA LYS A 99 12.33 7.02 14.72
C LYS A 99 11.60 5.87 15.41
N THR A 100 11.60 4.71 14.77
CA THR A 100 10.80 3.53 15.17
C THR A 100 11.10 3.08 16.60
N ASP A 101 12.37 3.07 17.02
CA ASP A 101 12.76 2.65 18.37
C ASP A 101 12.21 3.59 19.45
N GLN A 102 12.19 4.91 19.18
CA GLN A 102 11.59 5.88 20.09
C GLN A 102 10.08 5.64 20.24
N ALA A 103 9.38 5.42 19.14
CA ALA A 103 7.96 5.12 19.17
C ALA A 103 7.68 3.80 19.93
N ARG A 104 8.42 2.73 19.62
CA ARG A 104 8.31 1.43 20.26
C ARG A 104 8.48 1.53 21.78
N SER A 105 9.49 2.26 22.25
CA SER A 105 9.73 2.46 23.67
C SER A 105 8.54 3.11 24.41
N LEU A 106 7.81 4.03 23.76
CA LEU A 106 6.61 4.64 24.34
C LEU A 106 5.47 3.62 24.51
N LEU A 107 5.27 2.75 23.51
CA LEU A 107 4.25 1.69 23.57
C LEU A 107 4.59 0.67 24.66
N GLU A 108 5.84 0.20 24.71
CA GLU A 108 6.33 -0.76 25.71
C GLU A 108 6.21 -0.22 27.13
N LYS A 109 6.51 1.06 27.34
CA LYS A 109 6.33 1.72 28.64
C LYS A 109 4.87 1.73 29.09
N ALA A 110 3.93 2.00 28.20
CA ALA A 110 2.51 1.96 28.51
C ALA A 110 2.04 0.54 28.84
N LEU A 111 2.42 -0.45 28.04
CA LEU A 111 2.10 -1.87 28.29
C LEU A 111 2.69 -2.38 29.60
N SER A 112 3.95 -2.06 29.91
CA SER A 112 4.60 -2.43 31.17
C SER A 112 3.94 -1.82 32.41
N ALA A 113 3.29 -0.64 32.22
CA ALA A 113 2.49 0.00 33.27
C ALA A 113 1.04 -0.54 33.33
N GLY A 114 0.70 -1.59 32.57
CA GLY A 114 -0.65 -2.18 32.52
C GLY A 114 -1.70 -1.28 31.84
N ARG A 115 -1.27 -0.28 31.05
CA ARG A 115 -2.18 0.62 30.35
C ARG A 115 -2.48 0.11 28.94
N SER A 116 -3.75 0.18 28.53
CA SER A 116 -4.21 -0.13 27.18
C SER A 116 -4.32 1.09 26.26
N TRP A 117 -4.17 2.31 26.82
CA TRP A 117 -4.21 3.55 26.06
C TRP A 117 -2.98 4.40 26.38
N LEU A 118 -2.44 5.02 25.35
CA LEU A 118 -1.48 6.11 25.53
C LEU A 118 -2.21 7.38 25.99
N SER A 119 -1.51 8.24 26.73
CA SER A 119 -1.99 9.60 26.93
C SER A 119 -1.96 10.39 25.60
N GLU A 120 -2.67 11.52 25.52
CA GLU A 120 -2.66 12.37 24.32
C GLU A 120 -1.24 12.85 23.97
N ALA A 121 -0.43 13.18 24.98
CA ALA A 121 0.95 13.60 24.78
C ALA A 121 1.83 12.45 24.27
N GLU A 122 1.68 11.24 24.82
CA GLU A 122 2.39 10.04 24.35
C GLU A 122 1.97 9.67 22.92
N ALA A 123 0.67 9.69 22.60
CA ALA A 123 0.17 9.42 21.25
C ALA A 123 0.75 10.40 20.22
N LYS A 124 0.75 11.68 20.54
CA LYS A 124 1.38 12.71 19.68
C LYS A 124 2.89 12.53 19.57
N ALA A 125 3.57 12.08 20.62
CA ALA A 125 5.00 11.78 20.55
C ALA A 125 5.29 10.60 19.61
N VAL A 126 4.44 9.58 19.57
CA VAL A 126 4.51 8.47 18.61
C VAL A 126 4.32 9.00 17.18
N LEU A 127 3.30 9.86 16.93
CA LEU A 127 3.10 10.48 15.63
C LEU A 127 4.32 11.31 15.19
N ALA A 128 4.86 12.12 16.11
CA ALA A 128 6.04 12.95 15.86
C ALA A 128 7.30 12.11 15.53
N ALA A 129 7.46 10.92 16.14
CA ALA A 129 8.54 10.00 15.84
C ALA A 129 8.48 9.49 14.37
N TYR A 130 7.28 9.47 13.77
CA TYR A 130 7.08 9.21 12.35
C TYR A 130 7.04 10.47 11.48
N GLY A 131 7.40 11.63 12.06
CA GLY A 131 7.44 12.91 11.35
C GLY A 131 6.07 13.42 10.92
N ILE A 132 5.00 13.04 11.62
CA ILE A 132 3.67 13.62 11.46
C ILE A 132 3.61 14.89 12.30
N PRO A 133 3.27 16.06 11.71
CA PRO A 133 3.16 17.30 12.48
C PRO A 133 2.05 17.24 13.54
N VAL A 134 2.39 17.55 14.76
CA VAL A 134 1.46 17.56 15.91
C VAL A 134 1.51 18.88 16.64
N VAL A 135 0.44 19.24 17.31
CA VAL A 135 0.45 20.39 18.25
C VAL A 135 1.20 19.97 19.52
N PRO A 136 2.22 20.76 19.95
CA PRO A 136 2.92 20.49 21.20
C PRO A 136 1.95 20.43 22.38
N THR A 137 1.95 19.32 23.12
CA THR A 137 1.02 19.07 24.23
C THR A 137 1.82 18.72 25.48
N ARG A 138 1.50 19.35 26.60
CA ARG A 138 2.13 19.10 27.90
C ARG A 138 1.08 18.68 28.91
N GLU A 139 1.44 17.75 29.78
CA GLU A 139 0.59 17.27 30.87
C GLU A 139 0.83 18.07 32.14
N ALA A 140 -0.25 18.36 32.87
CA ALA A 140 -0.25 19.03 34.14
C ALA A 140 -1.05 18.22 35.17
N VAL A 141 -0.49 17.96 36.32
CA VAL A 141 -1.13 17.20 37.41
C VAL A 141 -2.10 18.03 38.25
N SER A 142 -2.04 19.35 38.16
CA SER A 142 -2.89 20.29 38.93
C SER A 142 -3.25 21.51 38.12
N PRO A 143 -4.28 22.29 38.57
CA PRO A 143 -4.62 23.58 37.97
C PRO A 143 -3.45 24.58 37.97
N ASP A 144 -2.64 24.62 39.02
CA ASP A 144 -1.45 25.47 39.11
C ASP A 144 -0.39 25.08 38.10
N ALA A 145 -0.07 23.77 38.02
CA ALA A 145 0.86 23.24 37.01
C ALA A 145 0.38 23.54 35.57
N ALA A 146 -0.93 23.52 35.32
CA ALA A 146 -1.48 23.87 34.00
C ALA A 146 -1.30 25.37 33.72
N ALA A 147 -1.48 26.24 34.70
CA ALA A 147 -1.23 27.67 34.59
C ALA A 147 0.25 27.99 34.33
N ASP A 148 1.18 27.32 35.05
CA ASP A 148 2.62 27.47 34.86
C ASP A 148 3.06 27.06 33.45
N ILE A 149 2.53 25.94 32.93
CA ILE A 149 2.77 25.49 31.56
C ILE A 149 2.27 26.53 30.56
N ALA A 150 1.07 27.07 30.77
CA ALA A 150 0.49 28.09 29.90
C ALA A 150 1.28 29.41 29.90
N ALA A 151 1.85 29.81 31.06
CA ALA A 151 2.71 30.98 31.17
C ALA A 151 3.96 30.90 30.26
N GLY A 152 4.45 29.70 30.01
CA GLY A 152 5.56 29.44 29.09
C GLY A 152 5.15 29.36 27.59
N MET A 153 3.87 29.49 27.27
CA MET A 153 3.35 29.45 25.90
C MET A 153 2.96 30.86 25.45
N ALA A 154 3.60 31.38 24.42
CA ALA A 154 3.37 32.74 23.91
C ALA A 154 2.08 32.91 23.08
N ALA A 155 1.06 32.08 23.29
CA ALA A 155 -0.19 32.06 22.53
C ALA A 155 -1.36 31.68 23.45
N PRO A 156 -2.62 31.98 23.11
CA PRO A 156 -3.77 31.37 23.76
C PRO A 156 -3.68 29.86 23.75
N VAL A 157 -4.17 29.22 24.81
CA VAL A 157 -4.07 27.77 24.95
C VAL A 157 -5.43 27.07 24.97
N ALA A 158 -5.44 25.82 24.60
CA ALA A 158 -6.52 24.90 24.87
C ALA A 158 -6.14 24.05 26.09
N LEU A 159 -7.07 23.89 27.01
CA LEU A 159 -6.99 23.03 28.18
C LEU A 159 -7.97 21.89 28.03
N LYS A 160 -7.49 20.67 28.19
CA LYS A 160 -8.34 19.47 28.15
C LYS A 160 -8.12 18.63 29.40
N ILE A 161 -9.18 17.93 29.86
CA ILE A 161 -9.08 16.99 30.98
C ILE A 161 -8.26 15.77 30.58
N LEU A 162 -7.43 15.28 31.50
CA LEU A 162 -6.70 14.02 31.35
C LEU A 162 -7.37 12.96 32.25
N SER A 163 -8.08 12.02 31.64
CA SER A 163 -8.75 10.92 32.30
C SER A 163 -8.82 9.71 31.35
N ALA A 164 -8.56 8.53 31.87
CA ALA A 164 -8.75 7.27 31.14
C ALA A 164 -10.24 6.89 31.00
N ASP A 165 -11.09 7.39 31.90
CA ASP A 165 -12.50 7.02 31.98
C ASP A 165 -13.40 7.92 31.11
N ILE A 166 -12.85 9.04 30.58
CA ILE A 166 -13.60 10.02 29.79
C ILE A 166 -13.17 9.97 28.33
N VAL A 167 -13.96 9.27 27.52
CA VAL A 167 -13.69 9.08 26.08
C VAL A 167 -14.02 10.35 25.27
N HIS A 168 -15.20 10.95 25.49
CA HIS A 168 -15.66 12.16 24.79
C HIS A 168 -15.51 13.38 25.70
N LYS A 169 -14.29 13.96 25.70
CA LYS A 169 -13.93 15.07 26.60
C LYS A 169 -14.82 16.30 26.42
N SER A 170 -15.18 16.64 25.19
CA SER A 170 -16.03 17.80 24.87
C SER A 170 -17.42 17.66 25.45
N ASP A 171 -18.08 16.50 25.33
CA ASP A 171 -19.43 16.23 25.79
C ASP A 171 -19.53 16.27 27.34
N ALA A 172 -18.46 15.80 27.98
CA ALA A 172 -18.30 15.89 29.43
C ALA A 172 -18.02 17.33 29.93
N GLY A 173 -17.76 18.28 29.01
CA GLY A 173 -17.30 19.65 29.37
C GLY A 173 -15.86 19.68 29.84
N GLY A 174 -15.06 18.70 29.38
CA GLY A 174 -13.64 18.53 29.69
C GLY A 174 -12.68 19.23 28.71
N VAL A 175 -13.15 20.24 27.95
CA VAL A 175 -12.35 21.06 27.04
C VAL A 175 -12.67 22.54 27.27
N ALA A 176 -11.63 23.39 27.36
CA ALA A 176 -11.73 24.83 27.36
C ALA A 176 -10.74 25.41 26.36
N LEU A 177 -11.21 26.32 25.53
CA LEU A 177 -10.46 26.87 24.40
C LEU A 177 -10.23 28.39 24.61
N ASN A 178 -9.26 28.95 23.88
CA ASN A 178 -8.93 30.37 23.84
C ASN A 178 -8.61 30.99 25.23
N LEU A 179 -7.93 30.23 26.07
CA LEU A 179 -7.48 30.73 27.37
C LEU A 179 -6.22 31.58 27.16
N THR A 180 -6.31 32.87 27.51
CA THR A 180 -5.31 33.89 27.16
C THR A 180 -4.37 34.26 28.31
N SER A 181 -4.63 33.77 29.54
CA SER A 181 -3.75 34.01 30.69
C SER A 181 -3.63 32.80 31.60
N PRO A 182 -2.55 32.68 32.38
CA PRO A 182 -2.38 31.60 33.38
C PRO A 182 -3.53 31.54 34.39
N GLU A 183 -4.07 32.68 34.80
CA GLU A 183 -5.20 32.79 35.75
C GLU A 183 -6.47 32.19 35.12
N ALA A 184 -6.72 32.50 33.83
CA ALA A 184 -7.84 31.92 33.08
C ALA A 184 -7.71 30.41 32.96
N VAL A 185 -6.50 29.90 32.75
CA VAL A 185 -6.22 28.46 32.68
C VAL A 185 -6.48 27.79 34.03
N ARG A 186 -6.01 28.37 35.15
CA ARG A 186 -6.27 27.87 36.51
C ARG A 186 -7.76 27.79 36.79
N ALA A 187 -8.47 28.92 36.57
CA ALA A 187 -9.91 29.00 36.81
C ALA A 187 -10.70 27.99 35.95
N ALA A 188 -10.32 27.84 34.66
CA ALA A 188 -10.93 26.86 33.77
C ALA A 188 -10.67 25.41 34.24
N ALA A 189 -9.46 25.09 34.70
CA ALA A 189 -9.10 23.78 35.24
C ALA A 189 -9.91 23.40 36.48
N GLU A 190 -10.06 24.37 37.43
CA GLU A 190 -10.85 24.16 38.63
C GLU A 190 -12.33 23.96 38.31
N ALA A 191 -12.90 24.83 37.46
CA ALA A 191 -14.28 24.71 37.00
C ALA A 191 -14.56 23.39 36.26
N MET A 192 -13.62 22.97 35.43
CA MET A 192 -13.68 21.69 34.70
C MET A 192 -13.67 20.51 35.68
N ARG A 193 -12.76 20.50 36.65
CA ARG A 193 -12.67 19.44 37.66
C ARG A 193 -13.96 19.34 38.49
N LYS A 194 -14.53 20.47 38.91
CA LYS A 194 -15.80 20.52 39.63
C LYS A 194 -16.96 19.96 38.80
N ARG A 195 -17.09 20.41 37.56
CA ARG A 195 -18.13 19.97 36.62
C ARG A 195 -18.08 18.47 36.37
N ILE A 196 -16.88 17.90 36.18
CA ILE A 196 -16.70 16.47 35.93
C ILE A 196 -17.02 15.65 37.18
N ALA A 197 -16.59 16.11 38.35
CA ALA A 197 -16.96 15.46 39.63
C ALA A 197 -18.47 15.41 39.85
N GLU A 198 -19.23 16.44 39.41
CA GLU A 198 -20.67 16.47 39.47
C GLU A 198 -21.35 15.53 38.44
N LYS A 199 -20.85 15.56 37.19
CA LYS A 199 -21.47 14.79 36.09
C LYS A 199 -21.04 13.31 36.03
N LEU A 200 -19.80 13.04 36.38
CA LEU A 200 -19.15 11.72 36.27
C LEU A 200 -18.36 11.39 37.55
N PRO A 201 -19.04 11.20 38.70
CA PRO A 201 -18.38 11.10 40.01
C PRO A 201 -17.45 9.88 40.13
N GLN A 202 -17.57 8.89 39.25
CA GLN A 202 -16.71 7.69 39.24
C GLN A 202 -15.45 7.89 38.37
N ALA A 203 -15.40 8.94 37.51
CA ALA A 203 -14.28 9.14 36.62
C ALA A 203 -13.04 9.66 37.37
N LYS A 204 -11.91 8.98 37.21
CA LYS A 204 -10.63 9.38 37.78
C LYS A 204 -9.96 10.43 36.91
N ILE A 205 -9.76 11.61 37.44
CA ILE A 205 -9.05 12.70 36.79
C ILE A 205 -7.57 12.58 37.14
N SER A 206 -6.71 12.34 36.15
CA SER A 206 -5.25 12.25 36.33
C SER A 206 -4.56 13.62 36.20
N GLY A 207 -5.26 14.60 35.62
CA GLY A 207 -4.72 15.95 35.41
C GLY A 207 -5.35 16.63 34.20
N PHE A 208 -4.53 17.40 33.51
CA PHE A 208 -4.92 18.19 32.34
C PHE A 208 -3.86 18.09 31.25
N THR A 209 -4.24 18.35 30.00
CA THR A 209 -3.31 18.63 28.91
C THR A 209 -3.46 20.12 28.51
N VAL A 210 -2.32 20.77 28.28
CA VAL A 210 -2.21 22.15 27.82
C VAL A 210 -1.51 22.18 26.50
N GLN A 211 -2.11 22.83 25.50
CA GLN A 211 -1.55 22.98 24.16
C GLN A 211 -1.85 24.36 23.60
N PRO A 212 -0.98 24.94 22.75
CA PRO A 212 -1.28 26.20 22.09
C PRO A 212 -2.49 26.06 21.18
N MET A 213 -3.29 27.11 21.06
CA MET A 213 -4.36 27.20 20.08
C MET A 213 -3.80 27.24 18.67
N VAL A 214 -4.39 26.43 17.80
CA VAL A 214 -4.08 26.46 16.37
C VAL A 214 -5.17 27.24 15.66
N HIS A 215 -4.79 28.35 15.03
CA HIS A 215 -5.69 29.14 14.22
C HIS A 215 -5.43 28.91 12.73
N ARG A 216 -6.25 28.06 12.12
CA ARG A 216 -6.22 27.73 10.69
C ARG A 216 -7.64 27.79 10.12
N PRO A 217 -8.16 29.03 9.83
CA PRO A 217 -9.57 29.23 9.47
C PRO A 217 -9.95 28.53 8.15
N ASP A 218 -8.99 28.30 7.27
CA ASP A 218 -9.21 27.64 5.98
C ASP A 218 -8.98 26.12 6.01
N ALA A 219 -8.54 25.58 7.13
CA ALA A 219 -8.25 24.17 7.22
C ALA A 219 -9.52 23.32 7.16
N VAL A 220 -9.37 22.16 6.50
CA VAL A 220 -10.37 21.10 6.48
C VAL A 220 -10.03 20.11 7.60
N GLU A 221 -11.03 19.72 8.37
CA GLU A 221 -10.89 18.70 9.40
C GLU A 221 -10.98 17.32 8.76
N LEU A 222 -9.95 16.52 8.94
CA LEU A 222 -9.84 15.16 8.44
C LEU A 222 -9.73 14.18 9.59
N ILE A 223 -10.13 12.93 9.32
CA ILE A 223 -9.88 11.80 10.21
C ILE A 223 -8.94 10.81 9.53
N VAL A 224 -7.96 10.34 10.27
CA VAL A 224 -7.09 9.22 9.90
C VAL A 224 -7.11 8.21 11.04
N GLY A 225 -7.60 7.02 10.77
CA GLY A 225 -7.74 5.97 11.77
C GLY A 225 -7.16 4.63 11.34
N MET A 226 -7.01 3.74 12.30
CA MET A 226 -6.73 2.32 12.09
C MET A 226 -7.42 1.50 13.16
N VAL A 227 -7.95 0.37 12.75
CA VAL A 227 -8.48 -0.69 13.62
C VAL A 227 -7.98 -2.04 13.15
N ASP A 228 -7.74 -2.93 14.10
CA ASP A 228 -7.37 -4.32 13.80
C ASP A 228 -8.65 -5.13 13.50
N ASP A 229 -8.78 -5.59 12.25
CA ASP A 229 -9.89 -6.42 11.80
C ASP A 229 -9.52 -7.90 11.93
N ALA A 230 -10.47 -8.73 12.34
CA ALA A 230 -10.23 -10.15 12.60
C ALA A 230 -9.82 -10.96 11.34
N GLN A 231 -10.20 -10.50 10.15
CA GLN A 231 -9.90 -11.18 8.88
C GLN A 231 -8.76 -10.53 8.12
N PHE A 232 -8.69 -9.18 8.13
CA PHE A 232 -7.76 -8.40 7.32
C PHE A 232 -6.59 -7.85 8.12
N GLY A 233 -6.54 -8.10 9.45
CA GLY A 233 -5.56 -7.44 10.31
C GLY A 233 -5.78 -5.92 10.32
N PRO A 234 -4.72 -5.11 10.33
CA PRO A 234 -4.85 -3.67 10.37
C PRO A 234 -5.56 -3.11 9.14
N VAL A 235 -6.62 -2.33 9.36
CA VAL A 235 -7.38 -1.61 8.33
C VAL A 235 -7.31 -0.12 8.61
N MET A 236 -6.84 0.65 7.63
CA MET A 236 -6.77 2.11 7.72
C MET A 236 -8.07 2.75 7.25
N LEU A 237 -8.37 3.90 7.86
CA LEU A 237 -9.51 4.75 7.53
C LEU A 237 -9.03 6.17 7.24
N PHE A 238 -9.60 6.80 6.23
CA PHE A 238 -9.45 8.22 5.90
C PHE A 238 -10.81 8.83 5.56
N GLY A 239 -11.07 10.05 6.02
CA GLY A 239 -12.33 10.71 5.70
C GLY A 239 -12.47 12.13 6.25
N HIS A 240 -13.72 12.64 6.24
CA HIS A 240 -14.07 13.92 6.86
C HIS A 240 -14.00 13.76 8.39
N GLY A 241 -13.26 14.65 9.03
CA GLY A 241 -13.03 14.66 10.48
C GLY A 241 -13.99 15.59 11.25
N GLY A 242 -13.61 15.87 12.49
CA GLY A 242 -14.37 16.75 13.38
C GLY A 242 -15.51 16.05 14.11
N THR A 243 -16.41 16.84 14.71
CA THR A 243 -17.49 16.32 15.56
C THR A 243 -18.65 15.66 14.80
N ALA A 244 -18.75 15.88 13.49
CA ALA A 244 -19.82 15.36 12.63
C ALA A 244 -19.46 14.08 11.88
N VAL A 245 -18.34 13.42 12.20
CA VAL A 245 -17.81 12.22 11.50
C VAL A 245 -18.87 11.14 11.33
N GLU A 246 -19.60 10.82 12.41
CA GLU A 246 -20.59 9.75 12.42
C GLU A 246 -21.82 10.08 11.53
N VAL A 247 -22.21 11.34 11.49
CA VAL A 247 -23.37 11.81 10.71
C VAL A 247 -23.03 11.89 9.22
N ILE A 248 -21.86 12.39 8.88
CA ILE A 248 -21.43 12.59 7.49
C ILE A 248 -21.10 11.26 6.82
N GLY A 249 -20.51 10.31 7.54
CA GLY A 249 -20.19 8.97 7.08
C GLY A 249 -19.28 8.92 5.83
N ASP A 250 -18.50 10.00 5.56
CA ASP A 250 -17.62 10.10 4.41
C ASP A 250 -16.26 9.50 4.75
N LYS A 251 -16.07 8.25 4.36
CA LYS A 251 -14.85 7.50 4.67
C LYS A 251 -14.43 6.59 3.53
N ALA A 252 -13.14 6.38 3.41
CA ALA A 252 -12.52 5.34 2.61
C ALA A 252 -11.64 4.47 3.49
N ILE A 253 -11.55 3.18 3.16
CA ILE A 253 -10.69 2.23 3.84
C ILE A 253 -9.58 1.75 2.90
N GLY A 254 -8.44 1.38 3.48
CA GLY A 254 -7.29 0.83 2.77
C GLY A 254 -6.52 -0.16 3.66
N LEU A 255 -5.82 -1.08 3.02
CA LEU A 255 -4.96 -2.04 3.71
C LEU A 255 -3.50 -1.55 3.65
N PRO A 256 -2.79 -1.49 4.80
CA PRO A 256 -1.37 -1.23 4.79
C PRO A 256 -0.59 -2.43 4.17
N PRO A 257 0.59 -2.19 3.57
CA PRO A 257 1.28 -0.89 3.44
C PRO A 257 0.71 -0.01 2.31
N LEU A 258 0.81 1.31 2.48
CA LEU A 258 0.47 2.30 1.47
C LEU A 258 1.74 2.96 0.91
N ASN A 259 1.73 3.28 -0.39
CA ASN A 259 2.60 4.27 -0.99
C ASN A 259 1.80 5.55 -1.34
N LEU A 260 2.47 6.59 -1.87
CA LEU A 260 1.81 7.85 -2.20
C LEU A 260 0.66 7.66 -3.19
N ARG A 261 0.81 6.77 -4.19
CA ARG A 261 -0.24 6.50 -5.17
C ARG A 261 -1.48 5.88 -4.54
N LEU A 262 -1.31 4.87 -3.69
CA LEU A 262 -2.41 4.22 -2.96
C LEU A 262 -3.08 5.18 -1.97
N ALA A 263 -2.29 6.05 -1.31
CA ALA A 263 -2.82 7.10 -0.44
C ALA A 263 -3.70 8.10 -1.23
N HIS A 264 -3.23 8.59 -2.38
CA HIS A 264 -4.04 9.44 -3.25
C HIS A 264 -5.30 8.76 -3.76
N GLU A 265 -5.23 7.45 -4.09
CA GLU A 265 -6.40 6.69 -4.52
C GLU A 265 -7.42 6.54 -3.38
N MET A 266 -6.97 6.30 -2.15
CA MET A 266 -7.81 6.27 -0.95
C MET A 266 -8.52 7.62 -0.75
N MET A 267 -7.81 8.74 -0.85
CA MET A 267 -8.38 10.08 -0.76
C MET A 267 -9.44 10.34 -1.84
N ARG A 268 -9.19 9.93 -3.08
CA ARG A 268 -10.12 10.12 -4.21
C ARG A 268 -11.47 9.43 -4.04
N ARG A 269 -11.55 8.39 -3.21
CA ARG A 269 -12.80 7.68 -2.91
C ARG A 269 -13.70 8.39 -1.91
N THR A 270 -13.24 9.50 -1.30
CA THR A 270 -14.01 10.30 -0.34
C THR A 270 -14.62 11.55 -0.97
N ARG A 271 -15.71 12.03 -0.39
CA ARG A 271 -16.33 13.31 -0.77
C ARG A 271 -15.55 14.51 -0.25
N VAL A 272 -14.89 14.35 0.92
CA VAL A 272 -14.05 15.39 1.53
C VAL A 272 -12.91 15.82 0.59
N ARG A 273 -12.48 14.97 -0.33
CA ARG A 273 -11.48 15.32 -1.35
C ARG A 273 -11.83 16.59 -2.12
N ARG A 274 -13.13 16.85 -2.35
CA ARG A 274 -13.59 18.08 -3.03
C ARG A 274 -13.40 19.33 -2.19
N LEU A 275 -13.44 19.22 -0.86
CA LEU A 275 -13.20 20.35 0.05
C LEU A 275 -11.71 20.74 0.11
N LEU A 276 -10.83 19.86 -0.33
CA LEU A 276 -9.38 20.10 -0.40
C LEU A 276 -8.98 20.86 -1.67
N GLU A 277 -9.89 21.10 -2.60
CA GLU A 277 -9.64 21.85 -3.83
C GLU A 277 -9.84 23.34 -3.59
N ALA A 278 -9.20 24.18 -4.41
CA ALA A 278 -9.40 25.62 -4.35
C ALA A 278 -10.86 25.98 -4.66
N TYR A 279 -11.48 26.82 -3.82
CA TYR A 279 -12.86 27.23 -4.00
C TYR A 279 -13.15 28.60 -3.37
N ARG A 280 -13.76 29.52 -4.15
CA ARG A 280 -14.23 30.86 -3.69
C ARG A 280 -13.20 31.64 -2.86
N GLY A 281 -11.96 31.74 -3.37
CA GLY A 281 -10.88 32.46 -2.69
C GLY A 281 -10.13 31.67 -1.62
N LYS A 282 -10.59 30.48 -1.28
CA LYS A 282 -9.89 29.53 -0.41
C LYS A 282 -8.82 28.79 -1.23
N PRO A 283 -7.54 28.80 -0.83
CA PRO A 283 -6.50 28.03 -1.53
C PRO A 283 -6.75 26.52 -1.38
N ALA A 284 -6.21 25.72 -2.32
CA ALA A 284 -6.22 24.29 -2.17
C ALA A 284 -5.37 23.86 -0.96
N ALA A 285 -5.81 22.81 -0.26
CA ALA A 285 -5.00 22.17 0.75
C ALA A 285 -3.82 21.42 0.11
N ASP A 286 -2.74 21.24 0.88
CA ASP A 286 -1.58 20.43 0.48
C ASP A 286 -1.94 18.94 0.50
N VAL A 287 -2.42 18.47 -0.65
CA VAL A 287 -2.88 17.09 -0.85
C VAL A 287 -1.73 16.09 -0.72
N ASP A 288 -0.51 16.49 -1.07
CA ASP A 288 0.67 15.63 -0.98
C ASP A 288 1.12 15.46 0.48
N ALA A 289 1.01 16.50 1.31
CA ALA A 289 1.23 16.39 2.75
C ALA A 289 0.21 15.47 3.43
N ILE A 290 -1.07 15.48 2.98
CA ILE A 290 -2.08 14.54 3.47
C ILE A 290 -1.73 13.11 3.04
N ALA A 291 -1.39 12.89 1.76
CA ALA A 291 -1.02 11.57 1.24
C ALA A 291 0.23 11.03 1.97
N LEU A 292 1.24 11.86 2.19
CA LEU A 292 2.43 11.50 2.95
C LEU A 292 2.11 11.15 4.41
N THR A 293 1.14 11.82 5.02
CA THR A 293 0.67 11.48 6.38
C THR A 293 0.02 10.10 6.41
N LEU A 294 -0.80 9.75 5.41
CA LEU A 294 -1.36 8.40 5.29
C LEU A 294 -0.28 7.34 5.12
N VAL A 295 0.76 7.61 4.33
CA VAL A 295 1.91 6.71 4.17
C VAL A 295 2.68 6.55 5.49
N LYS A 296 2.90 7.64 6.25
CA LYS A 296 3.56 7.60 7.57
C LYS A 296 2.77 6.80 8.59
N VAL A 297 1.44 6.98 8.65
CA VAL A 297 0.56 6.17 9.51
C VAL A 297 0.60 4.71 9.09
N SER A 298 0.53 4.44 7.80
CA SER A 298 0.63 3.08 7.26
C SER A 298 1.94 2.41 7.66
N GLN A 299 3.07 3.12 7.54
CA GLN A 299 4.38 2.59 7.94
C GLN A 299 4.45 2.34 9.45
N MET A 300 3.91 3.24 10.25
CA MET A 300 3.84 3.07 11.71
C MET A 300 3.09 1.80 12.10
N ILE A 301 1.99 1.49 11.42
CA ILE A 301 1.23 0.26 11.62
C ILE A 301 2.03 -0.99 11.20
N CYS A 302 2.82 -0.88 10.13
CA CYS A 302 3.68 -1.97 9.66
C CYS A 302 4.88 -2.24 10.58
N ASP A 303 5.35 -1.22 11.32
CA ASP A 303 6.53 -1.33 12.19
C ASP A 303 6.19 -1.69 13.64
N LEU A 304 5.00 -1.29 14.11
CA LEU A 304 4.58 -1.35 15.52
C LEU A 304 3.38 -2.26 15.69
N ASP A 305 3.66 -3.52 16.03
CA ASP A 305 2.66 -4.57 16.19
C ASP A 305 1.77 -4.41 17.43
N GLN A 306 2.21 -3.61 18.41
CA GLN A 306 1.44 -3.33 19.63
C GLN A 306 0.30 -2.31 19.43
N ILE A 307 0.20 -1.63 18.28
CA ILE A 307 -0.90 -0.71 18.02
C ILE A 307 -2.15 -1.50 17.63
N ALA A 308 -3.17 -1.48 18.47
CA ALA A 308 -4.47 -2.13 18.22
C ALA A 308 -5.50 -1.20 17.60
N GLU A 309 -5.50 0.09 17.98
CA GLU A 309 -6.33 1.14 17.41
C GLU A 309 -5.54 2.43 17.32
N LEU A 310 -5.81 3.24 16.31
CA LEU A 310 -5.28 4.58 16.15
C LEU A 310 -6.38 5.49 15.62
N ASP A 311 -6.50 6.70 16.19
CA ASP A 311 -7.40 7.73 15.72
C ASP A 311 -6.72 9.09 15.80
N ILE A 312 -6.64 9.79 14.67
CA ILE A 312 -6.21 11.19 14.55
C ILE A 312 -7.44 11.98 14.12
N ASN A 313 -8.05 12.71 15.05
CA ASN A 313 -9.29 13.45 14.79
C ASN A 313 -9.41 14.68 15.69
N PRO A 314 -9.28 15.92 15.12
CA PRO A 314 -9.03 16.17 13.72
C PRO A 314 -7.54 16.23 13.34
N LEU A 315 -7.26 15.82 12.11
CA LEU A 315 -6.08 16.23 11.36
C LEU A 315 -6.48 17.46 10.54
N LEU A 316 -5.96 18.63 10.88
CA LEU A 316 -6.20 19.86 10.11
C LEU A 316 -5.33 19.86 8.86
N ALA A 317 -5.93 20.21 7.71
CA ALA A 317 -5.24 20.30 6.43
C ALA A 317 -5.61 21.59 5.67
N ASP A 318 -4.61 22.36 5.27
CA ASP A 318 -4.73 23.57 4.45
C ASP A 318 -3.54 23.73 3.51
N ALA A 319 -3.38 24.88 2.88
CA ALA A 319 -2.26 25.18 1.98
C ALA A 319 -0.87 25.18 2.68
N GLN A 320 -0.82 25.23 4.01
CA GLN A 320 0.40 25.19 4.81
C GLN A 320 0.79 23.75 5.21
N GLY A 321 0.02 22.76 4.78
CA GLY A 321 0.21 21.35 5.11
C GLY A 321 -0.77 20.83 6.16
N VAL A 322 -0.34 19.88 6.97
CA VAL A 322 -1.18 19.19 7.96
C VAL A 322 -0.69 19.40 9.39
N VAL A 323 -1.61 19.29 10.36
CA VAL A 323 -1.27 19.21 11.79
C VAL A 323 -2.32 18.40 12.55
N ALA A 324 -1.91 17.42 13.35
CA ALA A 324 -2.78 16.65 14.21
C ALA A 324 -3.08 17.43 15.51
N LEU A 325 -4.35 17.74 15.76
CA LEU A 325 -4.79 18.41 16.98
C LEU A 325 -5.06 17.45 18.12
N ASP A 326 -5.58 16.27 17.80
CA ASP A 326 -5.84 15.21 18.76
C ASP A 326 -5.43 13.85 18.19
N ALA A 327 -4.95 12.97 19.07
CA ALA A 327 -4.54 11.63 18.71
C ALA A 327 -4.82 10.67 19.84
N ARG A 328 -5.28 9.47 19.48
CA ARG A 328 -5.50 8.35 20.39
C ARG A 328 -4.84 7.11 19.85
N ILE A 329 -4.13 6.40 20.69
CA ILE A 329 -3.52 5.11 20.35
C ILE A 329 -3.83 4.12 21.45
N LYS A 330 -4.49 3.02 21.07
CA LYS A 330 -4.70 1.86 21.92
C LYS A 330 -3.58 0.87 21.68
N VAL A 331 -3.04 0.36 22.77
CA VAL A 331 -1.95 -0.62 22.75
C VAL A 331 -2.41 -1.94 23.33
N ALA A 332 -1.95 -3.02 22.74
CA ALA A 332 -2.15 -4.38 23.21
C ALA A 332 -0.87 -5.20 22.97
N PRO A 333 -0.60 -6.24 23.79
CA PRO A 333 0.45 -7.20 23.49
C PRO A 333 0.18 -7.85 22.12
N SER A 334 1.20 -7.91 21.28
CA SER A 334 1.06 -8.59 19.99
C SER A 334 1.26 -10.09 20.12
N ALA A 335 0.40 -10.86 19.47
CA ALA A 335 0.54 -12.32 19.39
C ALA A 335 1.48 -12.76 18.25
N MET A 336 1.79 -11.87 17.32
CA MET A 336 2.61 -12.16 16.13
C MET A 336 3.40 -10.93 15.69
N PRO A 337 4.54 -11.09 15.00
CA PRO A 337 5.32 -9.98 14.45
C PRO A 337 4.50 -9.09 13.52
N ALA A 338 4.80 -7.79 13.49
CA ALA A 338 4.06 -6.78 12.73
C ALA A 338 3.85 -7.17 11.27
N ALA A 339 4.87 -7.66 10.59
CA ALA A 339 4.77 -8.09 9.19
C ALA A 339 3.82 -9.27 8.98
N GLN A 340 3.57 -10.11 9.98
CA GLN A 340 2.69 -11.29 9.86
C GLN A 340 1.21 -10.95 10.04
N ARG A 341 0.88 -9.82 10.66
CA ARG A 341 -0.51 -9.38 10.83
C ARG A 341 -1.08 -8.64 9.62
N LEU A 342 -0.24 -8.29 8.63
CA LEU A 342 -0.67 -7.57 7.44
C LEU A 342 -1.32 -8.51 6.42
N ALA A 343 -2.49 -8.14 5.90
CA ALA A 343 -3.15 -8.88 4.82
C ALA A 343 -2.36 -8.84 3.49
N ILE A 344 -1.62 -7.75 3.27
CA ILE A 344 -0.75 -7.59 2.11
C ILE A 344 0.69 -7.56 2.59
N ARG A 345 1.50 -8.54 2.16
CA ARG A 345 2.93 -8.54 2.49
C ARG A 345 3.65 -7.45 1.72
N PRO A 346 4.41 -6.58 2.40
CA PRO A 346 5.17 -5.54 1.72
C PRO A 346 6.30 -6.14 0.88
N TYR A 347 6.69 -5.43 -0.18
CA TYR A 347 7.88 -5.76 -0.96
C TYR A 347 9.12 -5.73 -0.06
N PRO A 348 9.88 -6.83 0.06
CA PRO A 348 10.94 -6.96 1.06
C PRO A 348 12.24 -6.28 0.58
N LYS A 349 12.26 -4.96 0.57
CA LYS A 349 13.39 -4.12 0.13
C LYS A 349 14.71 -4.45 0.87
N ALA A 350 14.64 -4.98 2.09
CA ALA A 350 15.79 -5.42 2.86
C ALA A 350 16.61 -6.57 2.20
N LEU A 351 16.05 -7.21 1.18
CA LEU A 351 16.73 -8.24 0.39
C LEU A 351 17.43 -7.70 -0.87
N GLU A 352 17.39 -6.39 -1.10
CA GLU A 352 18.13 -5.74 -2.19
C GLU A 352 19.61 -5.68 -1.88
N GLU A 353 20.44 -6.06 -2.84
CA GLU A 353 21.91 -6.11 -2.69
C GLU A 353 22.61 -5.84 -4.02
N THR A 354 23.64 -4.99 -4.00
CA THR A 354 24.55 -4.84 -5.15
C THR A 354 25.67 -5.86 -5.04
N LEU A 355 25.88 -6.61 -6.10
CA LEU A 355 26.90 -7.67 -6.22
C LEU A 355 27.95 -7.24 -7.20
N VAL A 356 29.23 -7.43 -6.85
CA VAL A 356 30.36 -7.20 -7.75
C VAL A 356 30.90 -8.55 -8.20
N LEU A 357 30.89 -8.81 -9.50
CA LEU A 357 31.43 -10.02 -10.09
C LEU A 357 32.97 -9.99 -10.13
N PRO A 358 33.65 -11.14 -10.34
CA PRO A 358 35.12 -11.19 -10.38
C PRO A 358 35.77 -10.33 -11.49
N ASP A 359 35.02 -10.04 -12.55
CA ASP A 359 35.45 -9.17 -13.65
C ASP A 359 35.18 -7.68 -13.41
N GLY A 360 34.61 -7.33 -12.23
CA GLY A 360 34.28 -5.96 -11.84
C GLY A 360 32.89 -5.50 -12.32
N GLN A 361 32.12 -6.34 -13.03
CA GLN A 361 30.74 -6.01 -13.38
C GLN A 361 29.87 -5.96 -12.12
N GLU A 362 29.06 -4.91 -11.99
CA GLU A 362 28.06 -4.82 -10.94
C GLU A 362 26.72 -5.37 -11.41
N LEU A 363 26.09 -6.17 -10.56
CA LEU A 363 24.72 -6.66 -10.73
C LEU A 363 23.89 -6.30 -9.50
N PHE A 364 22.59 -6.11 -9.70
CA PHE A 364 21.65 -5.83 -8.64
C PHE A 364 20.75 -7.04 -8.38
N LEU A 365 20.88 -7.63 -7.19
CA LEU A 365 20.02 -8.70 -6.69
C LEU A 365 18.85 -8.09 -5.95
N ARG A 366 17.62 -8.46 -6.32
CA ARG A 366 16.42 -8.00 -5.63
C ARG A 366 15.25 -9.00 -5.75
N PRO A 367 14.23 -8.89 -4.89
CA PRO A 367 12.96 -9.56 -5.12
C PRO A 367 12.34 -9.15 -6.47
N ILE A 368 11.69 -10.11 -7.13
CA ILE A 368 10.97 -9.86 -8.38
C ILE A 368 9.76 -8.96 -8.11
N ARG A 369 9.39 -8.13 -9.09
CA ARG A 369 8.25 -7.20 -9.03
C ARG A 369 7.29 -7.49 -10.16
N PRO A 370 6.01 -7.09 -10.05
CA PRO A 370 5.05 -7.22 -11.15
C PRO A 370 5.52 -6.59 -12.47
N GLU A 371 6.26 -5.47 -12.40
CA GLU A 371 6.80 -4.76 -13.55
C GLU A 371 7.89 -5.53 -14.30
N ASP A 372 8.41 -6.61 -13.72
CA ASP A 372 9.45 -7.44 -14.34
C ASP A 372 8.89 -8.41 -15.39
N GLU A 373 7.58 -8.45 -15.63
CA GLU A 373 6.96 -9.36 -16.59
C GLU A 373 7.60 -9.29 -17.99
N PRO A 374 7.78 -8.11 -18.61
CA PRO A 374 8.43 -8.02 -19.93
C PRO A 374 9.88 -8.52 -19.90
N ALA A 375 10.61 -8.22 -18.83
CA ALA A 375 12.01 -8.65 -18.66
C ALA A 375 12.11 -10.17 -18.48
N LEU A 376 11.17 -10.79 -17.75
CA LEU A 376 11.09 -12.24 -17.59
C LEU A 376 10.75 -12.94 -18.91
N GLN A 377 9.82 -12.39 -19.69
CA GLN A 377 9.52 -12.86 -21.04
C GLN A 377 10.74 -12.73 -21.99
N GLY A 378 11.47 -11.61 -21.87
CA GLY A 378 12.72 -11.37 -22.59
C GLY A 378 13.83 -12.37 -22.22
N LEU A 379 13.96 -12.72 -20.95
CA LEU A 379 14.86 -13.78 -20.48
C LEU A 379 14.46 -15.13 -21.10
N PHE A 380 13.18 -15.49 -21.01
CA PHE A 380 12.65 -16.75 -21.57
C PHE A 380 12.89 -16.86 -23.08
N ALA A 381 12.68 -15.80 -23.84
CA ALA A 381 12.86 -15.78 -25.29
C ALA A 381 14.31 -16.03 -25.74
N ARG A 382 15.28 -15.85 -24.83
CA ARG A 382 16.73 -16.09 -25.08
C ARG A 382 17.17 -17.52 -24.73
N LEU A 383 16.29 -18.32 -24.10
CA LEU A 383 16.60 -19.69 -23.72
C LEU A 383 16.50 -20.63 -24.93
N SER A 384 17.38 -21.63 -24.98
CA SER A 384 17.26 -22.74 -25.89
C SER A 384 16.10 -23.69 -25.49
N LYS A 385 15.65 -24.51 -26.42
CA LYS A 385 14.62 -25.53 -26.15
C LYS A 385 15.00 -26.46 -24.99
N ASP A 386 16.29 -26.82 -24.91
CA ASP A 386 16.81 -27.70 -23.86
C ASP A 386 16.79 -27.01 -22.50
N GLU A 387 17.20 -25.71 -22.40
CA GLU A 387 17.14 -24.93 -21.16
C GLU A 387 15.72 -24.78 -20.67
N ILE A 388 14.76 -24.55 -21.59
CA ILE A 388 13.34 -24.49 -21.26
C ILE A 388 12.87 -25.83 -20.70
N ARG A 389 13.19 -26.96 -21.36
CA ARG A 389 12.85 -28.30 -20.89
C ARG A 389 13.47 -28.60 -19.52
N LEU A 390 14.74 -28.26 -19.32
CA LEU A 390 15.44 -28.48 -18.06
C LEU A 390 14.84 -27.66 -16.91
N ARG A 391 14.26 -26.47 -17.20
CA ARG A 391 13.68 -25.58 -16.18
C ARG A 391 12.21 -25.88 -15.89
N PHE A 392 11.41 -26.17 -16.91
CA PHE A 392 9.96 -26.34 -16.80
C PHE A 392 9.49 -27.80 -16.88
N LEU A 393 10.43 -28.74 -17.03
CA LEU A 393 10.20 -30.18 -17.17
C LEU A 393 9.41 -30.57 -18.43
N HIS A 394 8.97 -29.60 -19.22
CA HIS A 394 8.26 -29.79 -20.48
C HIS A 394 8.64 -28.73 -21.53
N ALA A 395 8.31 -29.02 -22.78
CA ALA A 395 8.58 -28.12 -23.88
C ALA A 395 7.55 -26.98 -23.92
N MET A 396 8.05 -25.75 -23.94
CA MET A 396 7.25 -24.53 -24.11
C MET A 396 7.82 -23.70 -25.26
N LYS A 397 6.95 -23.03 -26.03
CA LYS A 397 7.39 -22.16 -27.14
C LYS A 397 7.50 -20.70 -26.71
N ILE A 398 6.61 -20.26 -25.87
CA ILE A 398 6.51 -18.88 -25.36
C ILE A 398 6.13 -18.90 -23.88
N LEU A 399 6.58 -17.92 -23.13
CA LEU A 399 6.06 -17.64 -21.81
C LEU A 399 4.84 -16.72 -21.97
N SER A 400 3.63 -17.28 -21.80
CA SER A 400 2.39 -16.51 -21.96
C SER A 400 2.29 -15.40 -20.91
N HIS A 401 1.48 -14.37 -21.21
CA HIS A 401 1.17 -13.30 -20.23
C HIS A 401 0.68 -13.87 -18.90
N ASP A 402 -0.31 -14.77 -18.92
CA ASP A 402 -0.87 -15.37 -17.70
C ASP A 402 0.19 -16.08 -16.86
N MET A 403 1.11 -16.81 -17.49
CA MET A 403 2.18 -17.49 -16.78
C MET A 403 3.25 -16.51 -16.28
N ALA A 404 3.64 -15.53 -17.09
CA ALA A 404 4.61 -14.52 -16.70
C ALA A 404 4.07 -13.66 -15.55
N ALA A 405 2.81 -13.26 -15.59
CA ALA A 405 2.15 -12.54 -14.50
C ALA A 405 2.13 -13.35 -13.19
N ARG A 406 1.77 -14.64 -13.24
CA ARG A 406 1.86 -15.54 -12.07
C ARG A 406 3.27 -15.68 -11.51
N LEU A 407 4.29 -15.59 -12.35
CA LEU A 407 5.67 -15.67 -11.94
C LEU A 407 6.25 -14.35 -11.42
N THR A 408 5.61 -13.22 -11.64
CA THR A 408 6.08 -11.88 -11.22
C THR A 408 5.21 -11.26 -10.13
N GLN A 409 3.90 -11.55 -10.12
CA GLN A 409 2.96 -11.07 -9.09
C GLN A 409 2.84 -12.10 -7.98
N ILE A 410 3.92 -12.28 -7.23
CA ILE A 410 4.02 -13.31 -6.19
C ILE A 410 3.50 -12.80 -4.83
N ASP A 411 3.02 -13.73 -4.02
CA ASP A 411 2.75 -13.49 -2.61
C ASP A 411 4.05 -13.67 -1.80
N TYR A 412 4.67 -12.58 -1.38
CA TYR A 412 5.92 -12.61 -0.60
C TYR A 412 5.81 -13.34 0.75
N ASP A 413 4.61 -13.77 1.16
CA ASP A 413 4.46 -14.63 2.33
C ASP A 413 4.78 -16.10 2.03
N ARG A 414 4.41 -16.58 0.83
CA ARG A 414 4.56 -17.98 0.42
C ARG A 414 5.58 -18.18 -0.68
N GLU A 415 5.81 -17.16 -1.46
CA GLU A 415 6.73 -17.21 -2.59
C GLU A 415 7.84 -16.18 -2.45
N MET A 416 9.01 -16.55 -2.91
CA MET A 416 10.13 -15.63 -3.10
C MET A 416 10.77 -15.89 -4.45
N ALA A 417 11.03 -14.83 -5.19
CA ALA A 417 11.86 -14.89 -6.37
C ALA A 417 12.89 -13.77 -6.31
N LEU A 418 14.17 -14.12 -6.30
CA LEU A 418 15.27 -13.17 -6.37
C LEU A 418 15.76 -13.12 -7.81
N VAL A 419 15.81 -11.92 -8.38
CA VAL A 419 16.27 -11.66 -9.74
C VAL A 419 17.59 -10.92 -9.75
N LEU A 420 18.42 -11.21 -10.73
CA LEU A 420 19.65 -10.45 -11.03
C LEU A 420 19.38 -9.53 -12.21
N THR A 421 19.63 -8.24 -12.03
CA THR A 421 19.43 -7.20 -13.04
C THR A 421 20.64 -6.28 -13.15
N ASP A 422 20.61 -5.36 -14.11
CA ASP A 422 21.52 -4.22 -14.11
C ASP A 422 21.29 -3.33 -12.87
N PRO A 423 22.35 -2.68 -12.34
CA PRO A 423 22.20 -1.70 -11.27
C PRO A 423 21.48 -0.44 -11.77
N GLY A 424 20.75 0.22 -10.85
CA GLY A 424 20.03 1.47 -11.13
C GLY A 424 18.57 1.25 -11.58
N VAL A 425 17.86 2.38 -11.76
CA VAL A 425 16.47 2.39 -12.24
C VAL A 425 16.48 2.38 -13.76
N GLN A 426 16.12 1.24 -14.35
CA GLN A 426 15.98 1.11 -15.79
C GLN A 426 14.50 0.98 -16.14
N ALA A 427 14.07 1.62 -17.25
CA ALA A 427 12.70 1.51 -17.75
C ALA A 427 12.37 0.07 -18.16
N GLU A 428 13.36 -0.69 -18.65
CA GLU A 428 13.26 -2.10 -19.03
C GLU A 428 14.51 -2.84 -18.52
N PRO A 429 14.51 -3.34 -17.27
CA PRO A 429 15.65 -4.05 -16.72
C PRO A 429 15.88 -5.37 -17.47
N MET A 430 17.14 -5.69 -17.71
CA MET A 430 17.51 -7.00 -18.26
C MET A 430 17.68 -8.00 -17.12
N LEU A 431 17.05 -9.18 -17.21
CA LEU A 431 17.23 -10.25 -16.24
C LEU A 431 18.37 -11.18 -16.66
N TYR A 432 19.30 -11.39 -15.76
CA TYR A 432 20.46 -12.29 -15.93
C TYR A 432 20.26 -13.65 -15.27
N GLY A 433 19.43 -13.71 -14.24
CA GLY A 433 19.07 -14.93 -13.56
C GLY A 433 17.92 -14.72 -12.60
N VAL A 434 17.32 -15.84 -12.21
CA VAL A 434 16.26 -15.86 -11.19
C VAL A 434 16.37 -17.14 -10.37
N VAL A 435 16.27 -17.03 -9.06
CA VAL A 435 16.06 -18.14 -8.15
C VAL A 435 14.72 -17.97 -7.46
N ARG A 436 13.96 -19.06 -7.34
CA ARG A 436 12.61 -19.06 -6.76
C ARG A 436 12.49 -20.03 -5.62
N LEU A 437 11.56 -19.74 -4.76
CA LEU A 437 11.06 -20.56 -3.69
C LEU A 437 9.54 -20.44 -3.68
N ALA A 438 8.83 -21.56 -3.62
CA ALA A 438 7.38 -21.64 -3.45
C ALA A 438 7.08 -22.59 -2.28
N ALA A 439 6.58 -22.03 -1.17
CA ALA A 439 6.28 -22.78 0.04
C ALA A 439 4.89 -23.43 -0.03
N ASP A 440 4.76 -24.55 0.68
CA ASP A 440 3.47 -25.17 0.95
C ASP A 440 2.60 -24.27 1.88
N PRO A 441 1.31 -24.56 2.02
CA PRO A 441 0.41 -23.73 2.85
C PRO A 441 0.86 -23.57 4.29
N ASP A 442 1.59 -24.54 4.83
CA ASP A 442 2.04 -24.55 6.22
C ASP A 442 3.45 -23.95 6.40
N ASN A 443 4.07 -23.48 5.30
CA ASN A 443 5.45 -22.95 5.27
C ASN A 443 6.50 -23.93 5.84
N GLN A 444 6.26 -25.24 5.76
CA GLN A 444 7.17 -26.27 6.24
C GLN A 444 8.12 -26.75 5.16
N ARG A 445 7.62 -26.89 3.94
CA ARG A 445 8.38 -27.34 2.77
C ARG A 445 8.28 -26.34 1.64
N ALA A 446 9.36 -26.16 0.90
CA ALA A 446 9.32 -25.25 -0.23
C ALA A 446 10.05 -25.85 -1.44
N GLU A 447 9.41 -25.73 -2.60
CA GLU A 447 10.02 -26.03 -3.89
C GLU A 447 10.96 -24.89 -4.28
N PHE A 448 12.16 -25.23 -4.73
CA PHE A 448 13.06 -24.25 -5.32
C PHE A 448 13.22 -24.45 -6.82
N ALA A 449 13.53 -23.36 -7.52
CA ALA A 449 13.91 -23.42 -8.92
C ALA A 449 14.91 -22.31 -9.24
N ILE A 450 15.85 -22.57 -10.13
CA ILE A 450 16.87 -21.61 -10.53
C ILE A 450 17.03 -21.60 -12.05
N LEU A 451 17.25 -20.43 -12.59
CA LEU A 451 17.54 -20.19 -14.00
C LEU A 451 18.59 -19.09 -14.12
N ILE A 452 19.60 -19.31 -14.92
CA ILE A 452 20.66 -18.33 -15.22
C ILE A 452 20.82 -18.26 -16.73
N ARG A 453 20.95 -17.06 -17.25
CA ARG A 453 21.22 -16.81 -18.67
C ARG A 453 22.57 -17.44 -19.06
N ARG A 454 22.60 -18.09 -20.21
CA ARG A 454 23.72 -18.93 -20.66
C ARG A 454 25.08 -18.20 -20.67
N ASP A 455 25.09 -16.96 -21.12
CA ASP A 455 26.29 -16.13 -21.21
C ASP A 455 26.88 -15.73 -19.83
N PHE A 456 26.11 -15.95 -18.75
CA PHE A 456 26.53 -15.78 -17.35
C PHE A 456 26.81 -17.12 -16.62
N THR A 457 26.75 -18.24 -17.36
CA THR A 457 27.05 -19.54 -16.80
C THR A 457 28.58 -19.66 -16.55
N GLY A 458 28.96 -20.22 -15.40
CA GLY A 458 30.39 -20.35 -15.03
C GLY A 458 30.96 -19.16 -14.24
N MET A 459 30.24 -18.05 -14.11
CA MET A 459 30.66 -16.86 -13.34
C MET A 459 30.33 -16.97 -11.84
N GLY A 460 29.91 -18.13 -11.34
CA GLY A 460 29.59 -18.35 -9.93
C GLY A 460 28.19 -17.90 -9.48
N LEU A 461 27.34 -17.41 -10.41
CA LEU A 461 26.00 -16.93 -10.08
C LEU A 461 25.07 -18.03 -9.55
N GLY A 462 25.19 -19.25 -10.06
CA GLY A 462 24.35 -20.39 -9.60
C GLY A 462 24.55 -20.70 -8.11
N PRO A 463 25.77 -20.99 -7.67
CA PRO A 463 26.05 -21.18 -6.24
C PRO A 463 25.65 -19.97 -5.36
N MET A 464 25.82 -18.75 -5.86
CA MET A 464 25.47 -17.53 -5.14
C MET A 464 23.94 -17.42 -4.94
N LEU A 465 23.15 -17.55 -6.01
CA LEU A 465 21.69 -17.53 -5.94
C LEU A 465 21.13 -18.66 -5.08
N MET A 466 21.69 -19.87 -5.20
CA MET A 466 21.31 -21.01 -4.37
C MET A 466 21.55 -20.72 -2.88
N ARG A 467 22.69 -20.14 -2.54
CA ARG A 467 22.98 -19.73 -1.16
C ARG A 467 21.97 -18.72 -0.63
N ARG A 468 21.65 -17.68 -1.42
CA ARG A 468 20.69 -16.65 -1.02
C ARG A 468 19.30 -17.21 -0.76
N ILE A 469 18.83 -18.13 -1.60
CA ILE A 469 17.48 -18.70 -1.40
C ILE A 469 17.44 -19.67 -0.22
N ILE A 470 18.53 -20.42 0.03
CA ILE A 470 18.67 -21.27 1.23
C ILE A 470 18.68 -20.41 2.50
N ASP A 471 19.46 -19.32 2.52
CA ASP A 471 19.53 -18.41 3.67
C ASP A 471 18.17 -17.73 3.92
N TYR A 472 17.46 -17.36 2.86
CA TYR A 472 16.08 -16.86 2.97
C TYR A 472 15.15 -17.90 3.58
N ALA A 473 15.17 -19.13 3.07
CA ALA A 473 14.33 -20.23 3.58
C ALA A 473 14.57 -20.50 5.08
N ARG A 474 15.84 -20.54 5.50
CA ARG A 474 16.19 -20.68 6.94
C ARG A 474 15.64 -19.56 7.81
N LYS A 475 15.81 -18.31 7.37
CA LYS A 475 15.27 -17.12 8.08
C LYS A 475 13.75 -17.14 8.18
N ARG A 476 13.07 -17.76 7.20
CA ARG A 476 11.62 -17.94 7.20
C ARG A 476 11.14 -19.10 8.06
N GLY A 477 12.03 -19.95 8.55
CA GLY A 477 11.68 -21.14 9.33
C GLY A 477 11.17 -22.31 8.51
N ILE A 478 11.48 -22.36 7.20
CA ILE A 478 11.16 -23.50 6.32
C ILE A 478 12.04 -24.67 6.73
N ALA A 479 11.44 -25.84 6.95
CA ALA A 479 12.15 -27.01 7.44
C ALA A 479 12.86 -27.81 6.33
N GLU A 480 12.33 -27.79 5.11
CA GLU A 480 12.89 -28.54 3.98
C GLU A 480 12.74 -27.79 2.65
N LEU A 481 13.83 -27.70 1.89
CA LEU A 481 13.80 -27.36 0.47
C LEU A 481 13.78 -28.64 -0.37
N PHE A 482 12.96 -28.63 -1.44
CA PHE A 482 12.96 -29.71 -2.40
C PHE A 482 12.86 -29.18 -3.84
N GLY A 483 13.13 -30.02 -4.80
CA GLY A 483 12.96 -29.68 -6.21
C GLY A 483 13.05 -30.91 -7.10
N ASP A 484 12.37 -30.84 -8.23
CA ASP A 484 12.39 -31.85 -9.28
C ASP A 484 13.42 -31.46 -10.33
N VAL A 485 14.36 -32.37 -10.60
CA VAL A 485 15.49 -32.14 -11.50
C VAL A 485 15.57 -33.28 -12.50
N LEU A 486 15.54 -32.96 -13.79
CA LEU A 486 15.76 -33.98 -14.82
C LEU A 486 17.12 -34.67 -14.65
N VAL A 487 17.19 -35.97 -14.79
CA VAL A 487 18.42 -36.76 -14.56
C VAL A 487 19.57 -36.40 -15.51
N ASP A 488 19.26 -35.85 -16.67
CA ASP A 488 20.23 -35.33 -17.64
C ASP A 488 20.70 -33.89 -17.32
N ASN A 489 20.06 -33.20 -16.37
CA ASN A 489 20.51 -31.90 -15.88
C ASN A 489 21.68 -32.03 -14.90
N ARG A 490 22.81 -32.53 -15.43
CA ARG A 490 24.03 -32.76 -14.64
C ARG A 490 24.55 -31.51 -13.93
N PRO A 491 24.52 -30.30 -14.53
CA PRO A 491 24.95 -29.06 -13.82
C PRO A 491 24.11 -28.79 -12.57
N MET A 492 22.78 -28.90 -12.65
CA MET A 492 21.90 -28.70 -11.50
C MET A 492 22.10 -29.74 -10.42
N LEU A 493 22.21 -31.00 -10.79
CA LEU A 493 22.47 -32.10 -9.84
C LEU A 493 23.81 -31.91 -9.10
N LYS A 494 24.87 -31.46 -9.80
CA LYS A 494 26.15 -31.11 -9.16
C LYS A 494 26.00 -29.93 -8.19
N LEU A 495 25.25 -28.90 -8.58
CA LEU A 495 24.97 -27.76 -7.71
C LEU A 495 24.23 -28.21 -6.44
N CYS A 496 23.17 -28.99 -6.57
CA CYS A 496 22.44 -29.55 -5.44
C CYS A 496 23.36 -30.38 -4.51
N GLN A 497 24.19 -31.25 -5.08
CA GLN A 497 25.16 -32.04 -4.31
C GLN A 497 26.14 -31.17 -3.52
N ALA A 498 26.65 -30.09 -4.12
CA ALA A 498 27.58 -29.16 -3.47
C ALA A 498 26.94 -28.44 -2.26
N PHE A 499 25.62 -28.27 -2.23
CA PHE A 499 24.87 -27.70 -1.13
C PHE A 499 24.30 -28.75 -0.15
N GLY A 500 24.61 -30.04 -0.33
CA GLY A 500 24.21 -31.11 0.58
C GLY A 500 22.82 -31.66 0.36
N PHE A 501 22.19 -31.38 -0.78
CA PHE A 501 20.90 -31.99 -1.13
C PHE A 501 21.05 -33.51 -1.27
N LYS A 502 20.10 -34.23 -0.68
CA LYS A 502 19.93 -35.68 -0.88
C LYS A 502 19.11 -35.93 -2.14
N LYS A 503 19.48 -36.90 -2.93
CA LYS A 503 18.81 -37.27 -4.18
C LYS A 503 18.05 -38.57 -4.02
N LYS A 504 16.79 -38.61 -4.47
CA LYS A 504 15.95 -39.79 -4.59
C LYS A 504 15.37 -39.90 -6.00
N TYR A 505 15.02 -41.10 -6.42
CA TYR A 505 14.31 -41.35 -7.69
C TYR A 505 12.93 -41.93 -7.38
N ASP A 506 11.90 -41.46 -8.10
CA ASP A 506 10.59 -42.12 -8.09
C ASP A 506 10.59 -43.15 -9.23
N PRO A 507 10.33 -44.44 -8.94
CA PRO A 507 10.25 -45.48 -9.97
C PRO A 507 9.18 -45.21 -11.04
N ARG A 508 8.18 -44.39 -10.74
CA ARG A 508 7.11 -44.01 -11.69
C ARG A 508 7.53 -42.89 -12.64
N GLU A 509 8.55 -42.12 -12.28
CA GLU A 509 9.10 -41.00 -13.06
C GLU A 509 10.63 -41.14 -13.16
N PRO A 510 11.17 -42.13 -13.90
CA PRO A 510 12.60 -42.43 -13.88
C PRO A 510 13.49 -41.31 -14.45
N ASP A 511 12.91 -40.39 -15.22
CA ASP A 511 13.63 -39.26 -15.82
C ASP A 511 13.76 -38.07 -14.88
N VAL A 512 13.15 -38.13 -13.68
CA VAL A 512 13.16 -37.04 -12.68
C VAL A 512 13.83 -37.51 -11.39
N ALA A 513 14.75 -36.73 -10.90
CA ALA A 513 15.34 -36.89 -9.58
C ALA A 513 14.75 -35.85 -8.61
N ILE A 514 14.19 -36.32 -7.51
CA ILE A 514 13.75 -35.46 -6.41
C ILE A 514 14.98 -35.16 -5.53
N VAL A 515 15.32 -33.88 -5.39
CA VAL A 515 16.40 -33.43 -4.52
C VAL A 515 15.81 -32.76 -3.28
N THR A 516 16.34 -33.07 -2.08
CA THR A 516 15.83 -32.52 -0.80
C THR A 516 16.97 -32.04 0.08
N LEU A 517 16.77 -30.93 0.77
CA LEU A 517 17.70 -30.35 1.74
C LEU A 517 16.94 -30.00 3.03
N PRO A 518 17.11 -30.71 4.13
CA PRO A 518 16.69 -30.26 5.46
C PRO A 518 17.45 -28.98 5.84
N LEU A 519 16.77 -27.97 6.41
CA LEU A 519 17.35 -26.66 6.70
C LEU A 519 17.70 -26.44 8.18
#